data_055bf6c663754974c88a5e6165745c82
#
_entry.id   055bf6c663754974c88a5e6165745c82
#
_cell.length_a   1.000
_cell.length_b   1.000
_cell.length_c   1.000
_cell.angle_alpha   90.00
_cell.angle_beta   90.00
_cell.angle_gamma   90.00
#
_symmetry.space_group_name_H-M   'P 1'
#
loop_
_entity.id
_entity.type
_entity.pdbx_description
1 polymer ?
#
loop_
_entity_poly.entity_id
_entity_poly.type
_entity_poly.pdbx_seq_one_letter_code
_entity_poly.pdbx_strand_id
1 'polypeptide(L)'
;GSNANLVTDNGDDGLVTYDEYLGAFYPNGFTTDLGGSNAVVPASHMMMRTIALSDQVSFPWFAPAGTRRGGISNATAVGYIDAATGEFQTVALNEGQRDTLYDLKINPVTFFNGVGLVNYGQKTRARNASALDRINVARLVVYMRSQLQKLARPYIFEPNDKITRDEIKQA
;
A
#
# COMPACT_ATOMS: atom_id res chain seq x y z
N GLY A 1 12.11 -21.08 -1.83
CA GLY A 1 12.67 -19.78 -2.18
C GLY A 1 12.08 -18.68 -1.31
N SER A 2 12.86 -17.69 -0.91
CA SER A 2 12.30 -16.55 -0.16
C SER A 2 11.33 -15.79 -1.06
N ASN A 3 10.16 -15.39 -0.55
CA ASN A 3 9.20 -14.57 -1.30
C ASN A 3 9.79 -13.22 -1.78
N ALA A 4 10.94 -12.82 -1.27
CA ALA A 4 11.71 -11.70 -1.78
C ALA A 4 12.12 -11.90 -3.25
N ASN A 5 12.38 -13.13 -3.69
CA ASN A 5 12.74 -13.42 -5.07
C ASN A 5 11.56 -13.25 -6.06
N LEU A 6 10.32 -13.26 -5.57
CA LEU A 6 9.12 -13.03 -6.41
C LEU A 6 8.96 -11.57 -6.87
N VAL A 7 9.70 -10.66 -6.28
CA VAL A 7 9.65 -9.22 -6.57
C VAL A 7 11.00 -8.65 -7.02
N THR A 8 12.02 -9.49 -7.14
CA THR A 8 13.34 -9.13 -7.65
C THR A 8 13.56 -9.65 -9.06
N ASP A 9 14.45 -9.03 -9.79
CA ASP A 9 14.81 -9.32 -11.20
C ASP A 9 15.48 -10.71 -11.42
N ASN A 10 15.51 -11.57 -10.42
CA ASN A 10 16.30 -12.79 -10.42
C ASN A 10 15.53 -14.03 -10.86
N GLY A 11 14.89 -13.98 -12.02
CA GLY A 11 14.29 -15.16 -12.62
C GLY A 11 12.95 -14.92 -13.32
N ASP A 12 12.52 -15.85 -14.11
CA ASP A 12 11.32 -15.79 -14.93
C ASP A 12 10.00 -15.71 -14.11
N ASP A 13 10.06 -15.96 -12.80
CA ASP A 13 8.90 -16.04 -11.90
C ASP A 13 8.75 -14.78 -11.02
N GLY A 14 9.57 -13.75 -11.19
CA GLY A 14 9.55 -12.54 -10.36
C GLY A 14 8.56 -11.49 -10.86
N LEU A 15 7.92 -10.79 -9.94
CA LEU A 15 7.15 -9.59 -10.26
C LEU A 15 8.12 -8.42 -10.52
N VAL A 16 8.55 -8.25 -11.77
CA VAL A 16 9.53 -7.26 -12.22
C VAL A 16 8.87 -5.91 -12.56
N THR A 17 7.75 -5.58 -11.96
CA THR A 17 7.05 -4.34 -12.26
C THR A 17 7.51 -3.23 -11.33
N TYR A 18 8.02 -2.15 -11.93
CA TYR A 18 8.34 -0.92 -11.24
C TYR A 18 7.36 0.17 -11.66
N ASP A 19 6.64 0.72 -10.68
CA ASP A 19 5.68 1.81 -10.90
C ASP A 19 5.58 2.66 -9.63
N GLU A 20 5.46 3.96 -9.80
CA GLU A 20 5.34 4.93 -8.69
C GLU A 20 3.97 4.89 -8.00
N TYR A 21 2.99 4.24 -8.61
CA TYR A 21 1.63 4.07 -8.07
C TYR A 21 1.32 2.64 -7.64
N LEU A 22 2.32 1.76 -7.66
CA LEU A 22 2.21 0.37 -7.21
C LEU A 22 2.83 0.22 -5.83
N GLY A 23 2.13 -0.44 -4.91
CA GLY A 23 2.65 -0.85 -3.60
C GLY A 23 2.64 -2.37 -3.46
N ALA A 24 3.75 -2.96 -3.04
CA ALA A 24 3.87 -4.38 -2.72
C ALA A 24 3.86 -4.57 -1.19
N PHE A 25 3.13 -5.58 -0.72
CA PHE A 25 2.97 -5.89 0.70
C PHE A 25 3.20 -7.37 0.96
N TYR A 26 3.78 -7.69 2.11
CA TYR A 26 4.07 -9.06 2.53
C TYR A 26 4.02 -9.17 4.06
N PRO A 27 3.59 -10.30 4.66
CA PRO A 27 3.05 -11.53 4.05
C PRO A 27 1.52 -11.49 3.87
N ASN A 28 0.96 -12.61 3.36
CA ASN A 28 -0.48 -12.78 3.23
C ASN A 28 -1.17 -12.85 4.59
N GLY A 29 -2.44 -12.50 4.64
CA GLY A 29 -3.25 -12.55 5.86
C GLY A 29 -4.04 -13.84 6.00
N PHE A 30 -4.23 -14.27 7.24
CA PHE A 30 -5.14 -15.34 7.60
C PHE A 30 -6.39 -14.74 8.27
N THR A 31 -7.54 -15.05 7.74
CA THR A 31 -8.82 -14.50 8.20
C THR A 31 -9.91 -15.56 8.11
N THR A 32 -11.10 -15.20 8.53
CA THR A 32 -12.30 -16.03 8.40
C THR A 32 -13.26 -15.40 7.41
N ASP A 33 -13.81 -16.17 6.51
CA ASP A 33 -14.82 -15.73 5.57
C ASP A 33 -16.19 -15.54 6.23
N LEU A 34 -17.17 -15.05 5.47
CA LEU A 34 -18.54 -14.84 5.99
C LEU A 34 -19.24 -16.15 6.39
N GLY A 35 -18.80 -17.29 5.89
CA GLY A 35 -19.31 -18.62 6.23
C GLY A 35 -18.63 -19.22 7.48
N GLY A 36 -17.67 -18.53 8.07
CA GLY A 36 -16.90 -19.01 9.23
C GLY A 36 -15.72 -19.91 8.87
N SER A 37 -15.42 -20.10 7.59
CA SER A 37 -14.28 -20.91 7.13
C SER A 37 -13.00 -20.06 7.10
N ASN A 38 -11.88 -20.70 7.36
CA ASN A 38 -10.59 -20.05 7.29
C ASN A 38 -10.21 -19.72 5.84
N ALA A 39 -9.71 -18.52 5.63
CA ALA A 39 -9.30 -18.02 4.32
C ALA A 39 -7.95 -17.31 4.40
N VAL A 40 -7.12 -17.52 3.38
CA VAL A 40 -5.88 -16.77 3.21
C VAL A 40 -6.11 -15.69 2.16
N VAL A 41 -5.84 -14.45 2.53
CA VAL A 41 -6.06 -13.28 1.68
C VAL A 41 -4.73 -12.59 1.37
N PRO A 42 -4.56 -12.03 0.16
CA PRO A 42 -3.36 -11.27 -0.17
C PRO A 42 -3.16 -10.09 0.78
N ALA A 43 -1.91 -9.74 1.05
CA ALA A 43 -1.58 -8.59 1.89
C ALA A 43 -2.18 -7.27 1.36
N SER A 44 -2.27 -7.11 0.04
CA SER A 44 -2.92 -5.97 -0.60
C SER A 44 -4.40 -5.84 -0.23
N HIS A 45 -5.12 -6.94 -0.09
CA HIS A 45 -6.51 -6.95 0.36
C HIS A 45 -6.66 -6.39 1.79
N MET A 46 -5.79 -6.81 2.71
CA MET A 46 -5.76 -6.26 4.06
C MET A 46 -5.50 -4.75 4.05
N MET A 47 -4.55 -4.33 3.22
CA MET A 47 -4.16 -2.93 3.11
C MET A 47 -5.25 -2.04 2.53
N MET A 48 -6.10 -2.53 1.63
CA MET A 48 -7.23 -1.75 1.10
C MET A 48 -8.15 -1.26 2.23
N ARG A 49 -8.46 -2.12 3.20
CA ARG A 49 -9.27 -1.72 4.36
C ARG A 49 -8.54 -0.69 5.23
N THR A 50 -7.28 -0.92 5.53
CA THR A 50 -6.45 -0.01 6.34
C THR A 50 -6.37 1.37 5.70
N ILE A 51 -6.17 1.43 4.37
CA ILE A 51 -6.16 2.67 3.60
C ILE A 51 -7.54 3.37 3.66
N ALA A 52 -8.62 2.63 3.46
CA ALA A 52 -9.97 3.19 3.51
C ALA A 52 -10.31 3.77 4.90
N LEU A 53 -9.94 3.07 5.97
CA LEU A 53 -10.11 3.57 7.34
C LEU A 53 -9.25 4.82 7.60
N SER A 54 -8.01 4.82 7.12
CA SER A 54 -7.14 6.00 7.21
C SER A 54 -7.75 7.21 6.50
N ASP A 55 -8.41 7.01 5.37
CA ASP A 55 -9.08 8.08 4.61
C ASP A 55 -10.32 8.63 5.33
N GLN A 56 -11.03 7.78 6.07
CA GLN A 56 -12.19 8.20 6.85
C GLN A 56 -11.83 9.04 8.08
N VAL A 57 -10.72 8.70 8.76
CA VAL A 57 -10.32 9.34 10.02
C VAL A 57 -9.24 10.40 9.84
N SER A 58 -8.64 10.47 8.67
CA SER A 58 -7.52 11.36 8.34
C SER A 58 -7.67 11.85 6.90
N PHE A 59 -6.61 12.45 6.39
CA PHE A 59 -6.56 12.89 4.99
C PHE A 59 -5.88 11.84 4.10
N PRO A 60 -6.20 11.79 2.78
CA PRO A 60 -5.63 10.82 1.83
C PRO A 60 -4.10 10.83 1.73
N TRP A 61 -3.45 11.92 2.12
CA TRP A 61 -1.99 12.06 2.10
C TRP A 61 -1.29 11.67 3.39
N PHE A 62 -2.01 11.16 4.38
CA PHE A 62 -1.35 10.55 5.54
C PHE A 62 -0.88 9.13 5.21
N ALA A 63 0.28 8.76 5.76
CA ALA A 63 0.83 7.43 5.57
C ALA A 63 -0.05 6.37 6.26
N PRO A 64 -0.57 5.37 5.52
CA PRO A 64 -1.32 4.25 6.10
C PRO A 64 -0.35 3.19 6.66
N ALA A 65 0.56 3.61 7.52
CA ALA A 65 1.64 2.79 8.06
C ALA A 65 1.94 3.16 9.51
N GLY A 66 2.65 2.25 10.18
CA GLY A 66 3.04 2.41 11.57
C GLY A 66 1.91 2.12 12.56
N THR A 67 2.23 2.14 13.84
CA THR A 67 1.32 1.74 14.93
C THR A 67 0.09 2.64 15.08
N ARG A 68 0.15 3.84 14.54
CA ARG A 68 -0.94 4.83 14.65
C ARG A 68 -2.00 4.70 13.56
N ARG A 69 -1.62 4.38 12.31
CA ARG A 69 -2.51 4.38 11.14
C ARG A 69 -2.41 3.13 10.27
N GLY A 70 -1.41 2.28 10.53
CA GLY A 70 -1.16 1.06 9.77
C GLY A 70 -1.79 -0.19 10.37
N GLY A 71 -2.67 -0.06 11.37
CA GLY A 71 -3.32 -1.19 12.03
C GLY A 71 -4.16 -2.02 11.07
N ILE A 72 -4.01 -3.33 11.14
CA ILE A 72 -4.74 -4.30 10.33
C ILE A 72 -5.69 -5.05 11.24
N SER A 73 -6.99 -4.91 11.01
CA SER A 73 -8.05 -5.50 11.84
C SER A 73 -8.86 -6.59 11.14
N ASN A 74 -8.59 -6.85 9.87
CA ASN A 74 -9.28 -7.85 9.06
C ASN A 74 -8.47 -9.13 8.83
N ALA A 75 -7.43 -9.35 9.62
CA ALA A 75 -6.68 -10.59 9.66
C ALA A 75 -6.28 -10.90 11.11
N THR A 76 -6.18 -12.17 11.45
CA THR A 76 -5.78 -12.66 12.77
C THR A 76 -4.31 -13.03 12.83
N ALA A 77 -3.73 -13.43 11.72
CA ALA A 77 -2.32 -13.78 11.57
C ALA A 77 -1.83 -13.42 10.17
N VAL A 78 -0.53 -13.43 9.98
CA VAL A 78 0.12 -13.24 8.68
C VAL A 78 1.10 -14.37 8.40
N GLY A 79 1.18 -14.79 7.16
CA GLY A 79 2.03 -15.91 6.77
C GLY A 79 1.85 -16.32 5.30
N TYR A 80 2.05 -17.59 5.03
CA TYR A 80 1.92 -18.18 3.70
C TYR A 80 1.35 -19.59 3.78
N ILE A 81 0.83 -20.08 2.67
CA ILE A 81 0.47 -21.49 2.54
C ILE A 81 1.74 -22.24 2.11
N ASP A 82 2.10 -23.25 2.88
CA ASP A 82 3.18 -24.15 2.52
C ASP A 82 2.74 -25.02 1.33
N ALA A 83 3.48 -24.96 0.23
CA ALA A 83 3.16 -25.71 -0.97
C ALA A 83 3.28 -27.24 -0.80
N ALA A 84 4.05 -27.73 0.18
CA ALA A 84 4.25 -29.15 0.44
C ALA A 84 3.11 -29.75 1.28
N THR A 85 2.59 -28.99 2.26
CA THR A 85 1.57 -29.47 3.21
C THR A 85 0.18 -28.91 2.92
N GLY A 86 0.08 -27.79 2.19
CA GLY A 86 -1.17 -27.05 2.00
C GLY A 86 -1.63 -26.30 3.25
N GLU A 87 -0.85 -26.31 4.32
CA GLU A 87 -1.20 -25.67 5.59
C GLU A 87 -0.68 -24.23 5.67
N PHE A 88 -1.40 -23.40 6.42
CA PHE A 88 -0.97 -22.02 6.69
C PHE A 88 0.16 -22.00 7.72
N GLN A 89 1.28 -21.41 7.34
CA GLN A 89 2.44 -21.18 8.20
C GLN A 89 2.54 -19.71 8.58
N THR A 90 2.52 -19.44 9.89
CA THR A 90 2.65 -18.06 10.41
C THR A 90 4.08 -17.55 10.25
N VAL A 91 4.22 -16.31 9.83
CA VAL A 91 5.51 -15.62 9.69
C VAL A 91 5.62 -14.51 10.72
N ALA A 92 6.67 -14.56 11.53
CA ALA A 92 7.07 -13.46 12.41
C ALA A 92 8.36 -12.84 11.84
N LEU A 93 8.26 -11.62 11.32
CA LEU A 93 9.40 -10.91 10.74
C LEU A 93 10.20 -10.22 11.86
N ASN A 94 11.48 -10.53 11.95
CA ASN A 94 12.42 -9.79 12.79
C ASN A 94 12.83 -8.46 12.11
N GLU A 95 13.56 -7.60 12.83
CA GLU A 95 13.96 -6.27 12.33
C GLU A 95 14.78 -6.34 11.04
N GLY A 96 15.81 -7.19 11.01
CA GLY A 96 16.66 -7.34 9.82
C GLY A 96 15.92 -7.88 8.59
N GLN A 97 14.94 -8.76 8.79
CA GLN A 97 14.09 -9.25 7.70
C GLN A 97 13.17 -8.14 7.18
N ARG A 98 12.61 -7.31 8.06
CA ARG A 98 11.81 -6.15 7.66
C ARG A 98 12.64 -5.15 6.87
N ASP A 99 13.86 -4.87 7.29
CA ASP A 99 14.77 -3.96 6.59
C ASP A 99 15.11 -4.49 5.20
N THR A 100 15.43 -5.78 5.08
CA THR A 100 15.69 -6.43 3.79
C THR A 100 14.49 -6.30 2.85
N LEU A 101 13.27 -6.57 3.32
CA LEU A 101 12.04 -6.41 2.53
C LEU A 101 11.85 -4.94 2.12
N TYR A 102 12.08 -4.02 3.03
CA TYR A 102 11.89 -2.60 2.78
C TYR A 102 12.89 -2.05 1.77
N ASP A 103 14.12 -2.55 1.75
CA ASP A 103 15.12 -2.23 0.73
C ASP A 103 14.72 -2.75 -0.66
N LEU A 104 14.06 -3.91 -0.71
CA LEU A 104 13.46 -4.46 -1.92
C LEU A 104 12.13 -3.79 -2.30
N LYS A 105 11.73 -2.72 -1.61
CA LYS A 105 10.47 -1.97 -1.84
C LYS A 105 9.21 -2.83 -1.64
N ILE A 106 9.28 -3.74 -0.68
CA ILE A 106 8.16 -4.51 -0.18
C ILE A 106 7.82 -3.99 1.22
N ASN A 107 6.56 -3.65 1.45
CA ASN A 107 6.11 -3.13 2.72
C ASN A 107 5.76 -4.30 3.66
N PRO A 108 6.49 -4.47 4.78
CA PRO A 108 6.25 -5.58 5.68
C PRO A 108 5.01 -5.35 6.54
N VAL A 109 4.22 -6.40 6.69
CA VAL A 109 3.17 -6.49 7.71
C VAL A 109 3.70 -7.34 8.86
N THR A 110 3.65 -6.85 10.07
CA THR A 110 4.21 -7.52 11.24
C THR A 110 3.31 -7.38 12.45
N PHE A 111 3.49 -8.27 13.41
CA PHE A 111 2.79 -8.23 14.68
C PHE A 111 3.63 -7.50 15.74
N PHE A 112 3.03 -6.53 16.39
CA PHE A 112 3.61 -5.84 17.56
C PHE A 112 2.83 -6.15 18.81
N ASN A 113 3.53 -6.53 19.88
CA ASN A 113 2.92 -6.77 21.17
C ASN A 113 2.18 -5.52 21.67
N GLY A 114 0.94 -5.69 22.08
CA GLY A 114 0.10 -4.60 22.57
C GLY A 114 -0.57 -3.74 21.49
N VAL A 115 -0.23 -3.93 20.23
CA VAL A 115 -0.83 -3.18 19.08
C VAL A 115 -1.57 -4.11 18.12
N GLY A 116 -1.02 -5.31 17.88
CA GLY A 116 -1.54 -6.27 16.91
C GLY A 116 -0.80 -6.22 15.58
N LEU A 117 -1.50 -6.62 14.50
CA LEU A 117 -0.96 -6.60 13.15
C LEU A 117 -0.91 -5.17 12.61
N VAL A 118 0.22 -4.79 12.06
CA VAL A 118 0.50 -3.44 11.56
C VAL A 118 1.26 -3.51 10.23
N ASN A 119 0.84 -2.71 9.26
CA ASN A 119 1.69 -2.40 8.12
C ASN A 119 2.81 -1.45 8.57
N TYR A 120 4.05 -1.88 8.41
CA TYR A 120 5.22 -1.13 8.84
C TYR A 120 6.10 -0.66 7.68
N GLY A 121 5.46 -0.29 6.57
CA GLY A 121 6.14 0.25 5.39
C GLY A 121 5.21 1.11 4.53
N GLN A 122 5.81 2.02 3.76
CA GLN A 122 5.07 2.91 2.86
C GLN A 122 5.84 3.23 1.57
N LYS A 123 6.68 2.29 1.11
CA LYS A 123 7.38 2.46 -0.18
C LYS A 123 6.50 2.04 -1.35
N THR A 124 6.57 2.81 -2.43
CA THR A 124 6.08 2.38 -3.75
C THR A 124 7.12 1.52 -4.46
N ARG A 125 6.74 0.89 -5.56
CA ARG A 125 7.65 0.15 -6.44
C ARG A 125 8.38 1.05 -7.44
N ALA A 126 8.58 2.34 -7.13
CA ALA A 126 9.35 3.26 -7.98
C ALA A 126 10.78 2.76 -8.18
N ARG A 127 11.25 2.72 -9.45
CA ARG A 127 12.62 2.25 -9.75
C ARG A 127 13.67 3.18 -9.15
N ASN A 128 13.50 4.47 -9.33
CA ASN A 128 14.43 5.50 -8.89
C ASN A 128 13.95 6.18 -7.61
N ALA A 129 14.87 6.69 -6.82
CA ALA A 129 14.56 7.53 -5.69
C ALA A 129 13.92 8.84 -6.15
N SER A 130 12.70 9.10 -5.72
CA SER A 130 11.93 10.31 -6.02
C SER A 130 10.95 10.59 -4.88
N ALA A 131 10.26 11.72 -4.92
CA ALA A 131 9.19 12.02 -3.97
C ALA A 131 8.03 10.99 -4.07
N LEU A 132 7.83 10.39 -5.26
CA LEU A 132 6.81 9.37 -5.51
C LEU A 132 7.24 7.95 -5.09
N ASP A 133 8.40 7.78 -4.46
CA ASP A 133 8.80 6.50 -3.87
C ASP A 133 8.09 6.19 -2.55
N ARG A 134 7.22 7.10 -2.09
CA ARG A 134 6.39 6.97 -0.89
C ARG A 134 4.91 6.90 -1.22
N ILE A 135 4.20 5.96 -0.60
CA ILE A 135 2.76 5.74 -0.82
C ILE A 135 1.94 6.99 -0.49
N ASN A 136 2.25 7.69 0.61
CA ASN A 136 1.52 8.89 1.00
C ASN A 136 1.64 10.01 -0.04
N VAL A 137 2.81 10.22 -0.62
CA VAL A 137 3.03 11.25 -1.66
C VAL A 137 2.35 10.84 -2.97
N ALA A 138 2.45 9.58 -3.39
CA ALA A 138 1.75 9.09 -4.57
C ALA A 138 0.23 9.27 -4.44
N ARG A 139 -0.33 8.98 -3.27
CA ARG A 139 -1.76 9.19 -2.97
C ARG A 139 -2.14 10.67 -2.95
N LEU A 140 -1.29 11.55 -2.41
CA LEU A 140 -1.49 13.00 -2.49
C LEU A 140 -1.59 13.46 -3.94
N VAL A 141 -0.67 13.03 -4.81
CA VAL A 141 -0.67 13.41 -6.23
C VAL A 141 -1.95 12.93 -6.93
N VAL A 142 -2.40 11.71 -6.68
CA VAL A 142 -3.66 11.18 -7.23
C VAL A 142 -4.86 11.99 -6.74
N TYR A 143 -4.90 12.32 -5.45
CA TYR A 143 -5.95 13.15 -4.87
C TYR A 143 -5.98 14.54 -5.48
N MET A 144 -4.82 15.23 -5.53
CA MET A 144 -4.71 16.56 -6.13
C MET A 144 -5.14 16.56 -7.60
N ARG A 145 -4.70 15.56 -8.38
CA ARG A 145 -5.11 15.41 -9.78
C ARG A 145 -6.63 15.32 -9.91
N SER A 146 -7.27 14.51 -9.06
CA SER A 146 -8.74 14.37 -9.06
C SER A 146 -9.45 15.68 -8.71
N GLN A 147 -8.96 16.44 -7.72
CA GLN A 147 -9.55 17.73 -7.35
C GLN A 147 -9.34 18.78 -8.44
N LEU A 148 -8.14 18.88 -8.99
CA LEU A 148 -7.84 19.83 -10.08
C LEU A 148 -8.68 19.53 -11.32
N GLN A 149 -8.91 18.27 -11.67
CA GLN A 149 -9.80 17.90 -12.77
C GLN A 149 -11.24 18.36 -12.53
N LYS A 150 -11.74 18.27 -11.29
CA LYS A 150 -13.08 18.76 -10.94
C LYS A 150 -13.16 20.29 -11.05
N LEU A 151 -12.16 20.99 -10.53
CA LEU A 151 -12.07 22.46 -10.58
C LEU A 151 -11.90 22.97 -12.01
N ALA A 152 -11.19 22.27 -12.86
CA ALA A 152 -10.95 22.68 -14.24
C ALA A 152 -12.14 22.45 -15.19
N ARG A 153 -13.09 21.59 -14.83
CA ARG A 153 -14.25 21.26 -15.70
C ARG A 153 -15.04 22.47 -16.20
N PRO A 154 -15.37 23.47 -15.37
CA PRO A 154 -16.12 24.65 -15.84
C PRO A 154 -15.36 25.47 -16.89
N TYR A 155 -14.04 25.40 -16.90
CA TYR A 155 -13.16 26.24 -17.73
C TYR A 155 -12.75 25.60 -19.07
N ILE A 156 -13.22 24.40 -19.38
CA ILE A 156 -12.78 23.64 -20.59
C ILE A 156 -13.09 24.40 -21.89
N PHE A 157 -14.18 25.14 -21.93
CA PHE A 157 -14.63 25.90 -23.11
C PHE A 157 -14.50 27.42 -22.95
N GLU A 158 -13.90 27.89 -21.83
CA GLU A 158 -13.68 29.31 -21.61
C GLU A 158 -12.48 29.83 -22.40
N PRO A 159 -12.51 31.11 -22.84
CA PRO A 159 -11.38 31.73 -23.52
C PRO A 159 -10.14 31.73 -22.63
N ASN A 160 -8.97 31.49 -23.21
CA ASN A 160 -7.70 31.58 -22.49
C ASN A 160 -7.23 33.02 -22.32
N ASP A 161 -7.96 33.80 -21.55
CA ASP A 161 -7.63 35.18 -21.22
C ASP A 161 -7.07 35.32 -19.77
N LYS A 162 -6.75 36.55 -19.39
CA LYS A 162 -6.20 36.83 -18.07
C LYS A 162 -7.22 36.58 -16.96
N ILE A 163 -8.49 36.89 -17.22
CA ILE A 163 -9.57 36.77 -16.24
C ILE A 163 -9.78 35.32 -15.87
N THR A 164 -9.98 34.44 -16.87
CA THR A 164 -10.14 33.01 -16.69
C THR A 164 -8.94 32.38 -15.95
N ARG A 165 -7.70 32.81 -16.30
CA ARG A 165 -6.50 32.28 -15.61
C ARG A 165 -6.40 32.74 -14.14
N ASP A 166 -6.85 33.94 -13.84
CA ASP A 166 -6.84 34.47 -12.46
C ASP A 166 -7.95 33.81 -11.62
N GLU A 167 -9.12 33.51 -12.20
CA GLU A 167 -10.18 32.72 -11.56
C GLU A 167 -9.73 31.30 -11.22
N ILE A 168 -9.07 30.60 -12.15
CA ILE A 168 -8.53 29.24 -11.91
C ILE A 168 -7.49 29.23 -10.80
N LYS A 169 -6.70 30.31 -10.65
CA LYS A 169 -5.70 30.40 -9.57
C LYS A 169 -6.32 30.66 -8.19
N GLN A 170 -7.50 31.26 -8.16
CA GLN A 170 -8.21 31.57 -6.91
C GLN A 170 -9.13 30.44 -6.45
N ALA A 171 -9.52 29.54 -7.35
CA ALA A 171 -10.35 28.37 -7.05
C ALA A 171 -9.54 27.25 -6.39
#